data_dfe8d953d28b916491b3aee03ad94943
#
_entry.id   dfe8d953d28b916491b3aee03ad94943
#
_cell.length_a   1.000
_cell.length_b   1.000
_cell.length_c   1.000
_cell.angle_alpha   90.00
_cell.angle_beta   90.00
_cell.angle_gamma   90.00
#
_symmetry.space_group_name_H-M   'P 1'
#
loop_
_entity.id
_entity.type
_entity.pdbx_description
1 polymer ?
#
loop_
_entity_poly.entity_id
_entity_poly.type
_entity_poly.pdbx_seq_one_letter_code
_entity_poly.pdbx_strand_id
1 'polypeptide(L)'
;MHPKFKQPFYLLLLIFLLSSSLPQYVLAQGPPAPPTPVELMFGHERLDFQLVFKRNFAPQSKFSLLAIAVFSENYAKERRVGDSMVMPFQVNYALGKKGFSLAAGAEANSVAGFGTTLGLTHGYASKKWLAISVLNYQLGESKDLKLFGLYEYKPQLNETWSFYSRLQVVYNYSLAESHHNRSFLYLRAGLKKGPLGFGLGANWDQYGPNKIARDNYGVFTRWEF
;
A
#
# COMPACT_ATOMS: atom_id res chain seq x y z
N MET A 1 -5.26 -5.29 35.67
CA MET A 1 -5.04 -6.44 34.78
C MET A 1 -5.62 -6.09 33.41
N HIS A 2 -4.80 -5.67 32.44
CA HIS A 2 -5.28 -5.35 31.11
C HIS A 2 -5.25 -6.62 30.23
N PRO A 3 -6.29 -6.89 29.41
CA PRO A 3 -6.30 -8.06 28.54
C PRO A 3 -5.23 -7.90 27.46
N LYS A 4 -4.37 -8.91 27.38
CA LYS A 4 -3.33 -9.00 26.34
C LYS A 4 -4.01 -9.17 24.97
N PHE A 5 -3.88 -8.19 24.11
CA PHE A 5 -4.30 -8.23 22.72
C PHE A 5 -3.48 -9.32 21.96
N LYS A 6 -3.99 -10.55 21.94
CA LYS A 6 -3.48 -11.64 21.06
C LYS A 6 -4.23 -11.71 19.72
N GLN A 7 -4.93 -10.65 19.34
CA GLN A 7 -5.89 -10.69 18.23
C GLN A 7 -5.42 -10.34 16.81
N PRO A 8 -4.25 -9.73 16.51
CA PRO A 8 -3.95 -9.36 15.13
C PRO A 8 -3.70 -10.57 14.23
N PHE A 9 -3.16 -11.67 14.77
CA PHE A 9 -2.85 -12.87 13.98
C PHE A 9 -4.10 -13.58 13.45
N TYR A 10 -5.16 -13.69 14.24
CA TYR A 10 -6.41 -14.35 13.84
C TYR A 10 -7.19 -13.51 12.81
N LEU A 11 -7.07 -12.18 12.87
CA LEU A 11 -7.70 -11.29 11.89
C LEU A 11 -7.03 -11.42 10.51
N LEU A 12 -5.70 -11.52 10.47
CA LEU A 12 -4.93 -11.76 9.25
C LEU A 12 -5.25 -13.13 8.62
N LEU A 13 -5.38 -14.17 9.43
CA LEU A 13 -5.75 -15.49 8.97
C LEU A 13 -7.19 -15.54 8.43
N LEU A 14 -8.11 -14.79 9.05
CA LEU A 14 -9.50 -14.67 8.60
C LEU A 14 -9.61 -13.96 7.25
N ILE A 15 -8.85 -12.88 7.05
CA ILE A 15 -8.80 -12.15 5.77
C ILE A 15 -8.22 -13.05 4.66
N PHE A 16 -7.19 -13.82 4.96
CA PHE A 16 -6.59 -14.77 4.02
C PHE A 16 -7.57 -15.89 3.62
N LEU A 17 -8.33 -16.44 4.56
CA LEU A 17 -9.34 -17.47 4.31
C LEU A 17 -10.56 -16.93 3.54
N LEU A 18 -10.97 -15.69 3.79
CA LEU A 18 -12.07 -15.04 3.07
C LEU A 18 -11.69 -14.71 1.61
N SER A 19 -10.43 -14.42 1.32
CA SER A 19 -9.98 -14.16 -0.05
C SER A 19 -9.93 -15.41 -0.93
N SER A 20 -9.78 -16.60 -0.34
CA SER A 20 -9.73 -17.89 -1.07
C SER A 20 -11.11 -18.50 -1.38
N SER A 21 -12.18 -18.01 -0.74
CA SER A 21 -13.53 -18.58 -0.85
C SER A 21 -14.48 -17.81 -1.77
N LEU A 22 -14.03 -16.73 -2.42
CA LEU A 22 -14.86 -16.00 -3.39
C LEU A 22 -15.09 -16.86 -4.64
N PRO A 23 -16.35 -17.17 -5.01
CA PRO A 23 -16.63 -17.95 -6.20
C PRO A 23 -16.11 -17.21 -7.43
N GLN A 24 -15.24 -17.87 -8.19
CA GLN A 24 -14.79 -17.37 -9.49
C GLN A 24 -15.95 -17.54 -10.49
N TYR A 25 -16.83 -16.55 -10.55
CA TYR A 25 -17.75 -16.48 -11.67
C TYR A 25 -16.93 -16.14 -12.92
N VAL A 26 -16.80 -17.11 -13.81
CA VAL A 26 -16.27 -16.94 -15.16
C VAL A 26 -17.29 -16.08 -15.93
N LEU A 27 -17.25 -14.78 -15.76
CA LEU A 27 -17.96 -13.84 -16.61
C LEU A 27 -17.00 -13.42 -17.72
N ALA A 28 -17.48 -13.55 -18.95
CA ALA A 28 -16.90 -13.21 -20.24
C ALA A 28 -15.60 -12.38 -20.21
N GLN A 29 -14.56 -12.91 -20.81
CA GLN A 29 -13.18 -12.49 -20.92
C GLN A 29 -12.99 -11.00 -21.20
N GLY A 30 -13.04 -10.18 -20.15
CA GLY A 30 -12.40 -8.87 -20.13
C GLY A 30 -10.88 -9.05 -19.94
N PRO A 31 -10.06 -8.01 -20.19
CA PRO A 31 -8.63 -8.09 -19.88
C PRO A 31 -8.43 -8.57 -18.45
N PRO A 32 -7.46 -9.48 -18.19
CA PRO A 32 -7.26 -10.06 -16.87
C PRO A 32 -7.09 -8.95 -15.83
N ALA A 33 -7.77 -9.14 -14.71
CA ALA A 33 -7.67 -8.19 -13.60
C ALA A 33 -6.19 -8.04 -13.18
N PRO A 34 -5.73 -6.84 -12.83
CA PRO A 34 -4.35 -6.66 -12.38
C PRO A 34 -4.08 -7.55 -11.15
N PRO A 35 -2.90 -8.16 -11.05
CA PRO A 35 -2.57 -9.02 -9.92
C PRO A 35 -2.64 -8.26 -8.60
N THR A 36 -2.94 -8.98 -7.52
CA THR A 36 -2.95 -8.45 -6.15
C THR A 36 -1.62 -8.82 -5.49
N PRO A 37 -0.69 -7.88 -5.34
CA PRO A 37 0.59 -8.15 -4.68
C PRO A 37 0.45 -8.15 -3.16
N VAL A 38 1.05 -9.16 -2.54
CA VAL A 38 1.33 -9.26 -1.11
C VAL A 38 2.82 -9.29 -0.92
N GLU A 39 3.36 -8.44 -0.06
CA GLU A 39 4.79 -8.33 0.21
C GLU A 39 5.07 -8.42 1.71
N LEU A 40 6.14 -9.13 2.03
CA LEU A 40 6.79 -9.13 3.34
C LEU A 40 8.20 -8.60 3.17
N MET A 41 8.62 -7.69 4.03
CA MET A 41 9.99 -7.23 4.14
C MET A 41 10.53 -7.52 5.53
N PHE A 42 11.56 -8.34 5.58
CA PHE A 42 12.31 -8.71 6.79
C PHE A 42 13.49 -7.75 6.90
N GLY A 43 13.30 -6.69 7.65
CA GLY A 43 14.34 -5.68 7.86
C GLY A 43 15.13 -5.94 9.14
N HIS A 44 16.14 -5.12 9.41
CA HIS A 44 16.98 -5.25 10.61
C HIS A 44 16.31 -4.71 11.88
N GLU A 45 15.36 -3.77 11.75
CA GLU A 45 14.65 -3.17 12.90
C GLU A 45 13.22 -3.72 13.02
N ARG A 46 12.55 -4.05 11.89
CA ARG A 46 11.13 -4.42 11.88
C ARG A 46 10.75 -5.30 10.69
N LEU A 47 9.62 -6.01 10.87
CA LEU A 47 8.90 -6.66 9.81
C LEU A 47 7.87 -5.68 9.21
N ASP A 48 7.87 -5.53 7.89
CA ASP A 48 6.84 -4.77 7.18
C ASP A 48 6.02 -5.73 6.29
N PHE A 49 4.69 -5.59 6.34
CA PHE A 49 3.74 -6.25 5.46
C PHE A 49 3.05 -5.21 4.59
N GLN A 50 2.84 -5.51 3.32
CA GLN A 50 2.06 -4.67 2.41
C GLN A 50 1.20 -5.52 1.49
N LEU A 51 -0.07 -5.11 1.33
CA LEU A 51 -1.01 -5.60 0.32
C LEU A 51 -1.52 -4.40 -0.47
N VAL A 52 -1.57 -4.54 -1.80
CA VAL A 52 -2.18 -3.54 -2.69
C VAL A 52 -3.28 -4.23 -3.49
N PHE A 53 -4.49 -3.77 -3.33
CA PHE A 53 -5.66 -4.31 -4.01
C PHE A 53 -6.28 -3.23 -4.91
N LYS A 54 -6.39 -3.51 -6.20
CA LYS A 54 -7.07 -2.63 -7.16
C LYS A 54 -7.97 -3.46 -8.07
N ARG A 55 -9.26 -3.12 -8.12
CA ARG A 55 -10.24 -3.81 -8.98
C ARG A 55 -11.26 -2.81 -9.54
N ASN A 56 -11.62 -2.99 -10.79
CA ASN A 56 -12.80 -2.33 -11.36
C ASN A 56 -14.06 -3.08 -10.91
N PHE A 57 -15.17 -2.39 -10.68
CA PHE A 57 -16.44 -3.03 -10.32
C PHE A 57 -17.01 -3.89 -11.45
N ALA A 58 -16.71 -3.52 -12.69
CA ALA A 58 -16.99 -4.30 -13.89
C ALA A 58 -15.94 -3.97 -14.97
N PRO A 59 -15.76 -4.78 -16.02
CA PRO A 59 -14.71 -4.61 -17.03
C PRO A 59 -14.67 -3.22 -17.68
N GLN A 60 -15.82 -2.59 -17.88
CA GLN A 60 -15.95 -1.24 -18.50
C GLN A 60 -16.41 -0.17 -17.51
N SER A 61 -16.44 -0.49 -16.21
CA SER A 61 -16.88 0.44 -15.19
C SER A 61 -15.92 1.62 -15.06
N LYS A 62 -16.47 2.83 -14.94
CA LYS A 62 -15.71 4.01 -14.53
C LYS A 62 -15.35 3.97 -13.04
N PHE A 63 -15.98 3.07 -12.28
CA PHE A 63 -15.70 2.91 -10.85
C PHE A 63 -14.72 1.78 -10.60
N SER A 64 -13.77 2.02 -9.71
CA SER A 64 -12.81 1.04 -9.22
C SER A 64 -12.58 1.20 -7.73
N LEU A 65 -12.20 0.10 -7.07
CA LEU A 65 -11.75 0.07 -5.68
C LEU A 65 -10.23 0.05 -5.66
N LEU A 66 -9.64 0.89 -4.82
CA LEU A 66 -8.23 0.83 -4.42
C LEU A 66 -8.17 0.70 -2.91
N ALA A 67 -7.48 -0.33 -2.43
CA ALA A 67 -7.17 -0.52 -1.02
C ALA A 67 -5.69 -0.88 -0.85
N ILE A 68 -5.06 -0.32 0.17
CA ILE A 68 -3.68 -0.61 0.52
C ILE A 68 -3.69 -0.95 2.01
N ALA A 69 -3.09 -2.07 2.40
CA ALA A 69 -2.87 -2.40 3.80
C ALA A 69 -1.37 -2.45 4.06
N VAL A 70 -0.91 -1.69 5.04
CA VAL A 70 0.47 -1.68 5.51
C VAL A 70 0.48 -1.95 7.00
N PHE A 71 1.28 -2.92 7.40
CA PHE A 71 1.53 -3.23 8.81
C PHE A 71 3.03 -3.24 9.03
N SER A 72 3.47 -2.64 10.11
CA SER A 72 4.86 -2.63 10.54
C SER A 72 4.93 -3.04 11.99
N GLU A 73 5.82 -3.97 12.32
CA GLU A 73 6.05 -4.44 13.69
C GLU A 73 7.54 -4.46 14.01
N ASN A 74 7.95 -3.71 15.04
CA ASN A 74 9.32 -3.64 15.48
C ASN A 74 9.70 -4.89 16.27
N TYR A 75 10.94 -5.38 16.09
CA TYR A 75 11.44 -6.53 16.84
C TYR A 75 11.73 -6.18 18.29
N ALA A 76 12.19 -4.97 18.57
CA ALA A 76 12.44 -4.49 19.92
C ALA A 76 11.16 -3.94 20.57
N LYS A 77 10.65 -4.61 21.61
CA LYS A 77 9.41 -4.24 22.33
C LYS A 77 9.46 -2.85 22.98
N GLU A 78 10.64 -2.33 23.24
CA GLU A 78 10.88 -1.02 23.85
C GLU A 78 10.74 0.14 22.85
N ARG A 79 10.81 -0.15 21.55
CA ARG A 79 10.73 0.83 20.47
C ARG A 79 9.37 0.80 19.77
N ARG A 80 8.29 0.97 20.50
CA ARG A 80 6.92 0.95 19.93
C ARG A 80 6.60 2.13 18.99
N VAL A 81 7.49 3.11 18.88
CA VAL A 81 7.37 4.17 17.88
C VAL A 81 7.73 3.58 16.51
N GLY A 82 6.72 3.18 15.76
CA GLY A 82 6.87 2.58 14.44
C GLY A 82 6.01 1.34 14.20
N ASP A 83 5.45 0.71 15.26
CA ASP A 83 4.38 -0.26 15.09
C ASP A 83 3.18 0.49 14.53
N SER A 84 2.82 0.19 13.32
CA SER A 84 1.76 0.94 12.65
C SER A 84 0.93 0.04 11.75
N MET A 85 -0.35 0.34 11.75
CA MET A 85 -1.29 -0.14 10.75
C MET A 85 -1.84 1.06 10.01
N VAL A 86 -1.77 1.05 8.69
CA VAL A 86 -2.38 2.06 7.83
C VAL A 86 -3.12 1.35 6.71
N MET A 87 -4.42 1.57 6.62
CA MET A 87 -5.31 0.93 5.65
C MET A 87 -6.20 1.96 4.96
N PRO A 88 -5.71 2.70 3.96
CA PRO A 88 -6.56 3.47 3.08
C PRO A 88 -7.35 2.56 2.15
N PHE A 89 -8.64 2.87 1.98
CA PHE A 89 -9.49 2.29 0.96
C PHE A 89 -10.36 3.37 0.33
N GLN A 90 -10.50 3.32 -0.98
CA GLN A 90 -11.22 4.35 -1.71
C GLN A 90 -11.88 3.81 -2.97
N VAL A 91 -13.04 4.37 -3.29
CA VAL A 91 -13.70 4.23 -4.57
C VAL A 91 -13.21 5.35 -5.47
N ASN A 92 -12.78 4.99 -6.68
CA ASN A 92 -12.31 5.93 -7.68
C ASN A 92 -13.31 6.01 -8.83
N TYR A 93 -13.59 7.22 -9.32
CA TYR A 93 -14.37 7.50 -10.51
C TYR A 93 -13.47 8.05 -11.62
N ALA A 94 -13.32 7.31 -12.72
CA ALA A 94 -12.42 7.68 -13.82
C ALA A 94 -12.92 8.93 -14.58
N LEU A 95 -12.06 9.94 -14.71
CA LEU A 95 -12.34 11.21 -15.39
C LEU A 95 -12.06 11.16 -16.91
N GLY A 96 -11.76 9.98 -17.45
CA GLY A 96 -11.46 9.78 -18.85
C GLY A 96 -10.40 8.71 -19.08
N LYS A 97 -9.72 8.78 -20.24
CA LYS A 97 -8.76 7.75 -20.65
C LYS A 97 -7.31 7.98 -20.17
N LYS A 98 -7.02 9.14 -19.56
CA LYS A 98 -5.65 9.54 -19.17
C LYS A 98 -5.24 9.03 -17.77
N GLY A 99 -6.02 8.14 -17.14
CA GLY A 99 -5.69 7.55 -15.85
C GLY A 99 -6.03 8.40 -14.63
N PHE A 100 -6.62 9.58 -14.78
CA PHE A 100 -7.07 10.41 -13.67
C PHE A 100 -8.44 9.96 -13.15
N SER A 101 -8.61 10.00 -11.84
CA SER A 101 -9.86 9.65 -11.15
C SER A 101 -10.10 10.56 -9.96
N LEU A 102 -11.37 10.87 -9.68
CA LEU A 102 -11.79 11.37 -8.38
C LEU A 102 -11.88 10.19 -7.42
N ALA A 103 -11.48 10.40 -6.17
CA ALA A 103 -11.48 9.39 -5.13
C ALA A 103 -12.28 9.85 -3.91
N ALA A 104 -13.07 8.95 -3.35
CA ALA A 104 -13.72 9.10 -2.06
C ALA A 104 -13.55 7.81 -1.27
N GLY A 105 -13.23 7.92 0.02
CA GLY A 105 -12.96 6.75 0.83
C GLY A 105 -12.72 7.04 2.28
N ALA A 106 -11.96 6.16 2.92
CA ALA A 106 -11.55 6.31 4.31
C ALA A 106 -10.17 5.67 4.55
N GLU A 107 -9.57 6.04 5.64
CA GLU A 107 -8.31 5.46 6.13
C GLU A 107 -8.49 5.04 7.59
N ALA A 108 -8.12 3.80 7.89
CA ALA A 108 -7.90 3.34 9.26
C ALA A 108 -6.41 3.41 9.56
N ASN A 109 -6.05 4.08 10.66
CA ASN A 109 -4.67 4.30 11.07
C ASN A 109 -4.56 4.04 12.58
N SER A 110 -3.57 3.24 12.99
CA SER A 110 -3.39 2.89 14.40
C SER A 110 -3.02 4.08 15.30
N VAL A 111 -2.52 5.17 14.73
CA VAL A 111 -2.12 6.39 15.45
C VAL A 111 -3.20 7.47 15.34
N ALA A 112 -3.66 7.76 14.10
CA ALA A 112 -4.60 8.83 13.83
C ALA A 112 -6.09 8.40 13.88
N GLY A 113 -6.37 7.09 14.09
CA GLY A 113 -7.72 6.57 14.12
C GLY A 113 -8.32 6.37 12.73
N PHE A 114 -9.63 6.58 12.62
CA PHE A 114 -10.40 6.44 11.39
C PHE A 114 -10.80 7.82 10.86
N GLY A 115 -10.61 8.02 9.55
CA GLY A 115 -11.01 9.28 8.90
C GLY A 115 -11.46 9.05 7.47
N THR A 116 -12.43 9.85 7.02
CA THR A 116 -12.91 9.86 5.63
C THR A 116 -11.99 10.73 4.77
N THR A 117 -11.86 10.38 3.50
CA THR A 117 -10.94 11.05 2.57
C THR A 117 -11.61 11.37 1.24
N LEU A 118 -11.23 12.50 0.67
CA LEU A 118 -11.51 12.87 -0.73
C LEU A 118 -10.20 13.14 -1.44
N GLY A 119 -10.12 12.82 -2.73
CA GLY A 119 -8.85 13.02 -3.42
C GLY A 119 -8.87 12.84 -4.92
N LEU A 120 -7.68 12.93 -5.47
CA LEU A 120 -7.36 12.67 -6.87
C LEU A 120 -6.39 11.50 -6.95
N THR A 121 -6.65 10.58 -7.86
CA THR A 121 -5.76 9.48 -8.17
C THR A 121 -5.33 9.55 -9.62
N HIS A 122 -4.06 9.32 -9.90
CA HIS A 122 -3.57 9.02 -11.23
C HIS A 122 -3.00 7.61 -11.24
N GLY A 123 -3.40 6.81 -12.22
CA GLY A 123 -2.93 5.44 -12.42
C GLY A 123 -2.49 5.20 -13.86
N TYR A 124 -1.31 4.63 -14.03
CA TYR A 124 -0.79 4.15 -15.29
C TYR A 124 -0.27 2.73 -15.13
N ALA A 125 -0.60 1.85 -16.05
CA ALA A 125 -0.13 0.47 -16.05
C ALA A 125 0.24 0.02 -17.47
N SER A 126 1.38 -0.64 -17.59
CA SER A 126 1.83 -1.32 -18.80
C SER A 126 2.50 -2.65 -18.43
N LYS A 127 2.99 -3.40 -19.42
CA LYS A 127 3.74 -4.64 -19.15
C LYS A 127 4.98 -4.41 -18.27
N LYS A 128 5.64 -3.24 -18.40
CA LYS A 128 6.89 -2.93 -17.70
C LYS A 128 6.71 -1.96 -16.54
N TRP A 129 5.69 -1.12 -16.56
CA TRP A 129 5.49 -0.03 -15.63
C TRP A 129 4.17 -0.11 -14.89
N LEU A 130 4.19 0.18 -13.60
CA LEU A 130 3.02 0.55 -12.82
C LEU A 130 3.33 1.88 -12.14
N ALA A 131 2.43 2.84 -12.26
CA ALA A 131 2.49 4.09 -11.53
C ALA A 131 1.13 4.37 -10.89
N ILE A 132 1.14 4.65 -9.59
CA ILE A 132 -0.04 5.07 -8.83
C ILE A 132 0.37 6.31 -8.04
N SER A 133 -0.34 7.42 -8.25
CA SER A 133 -0.18 8.64 -7.47
C SER A 133 -1.53 9.02 -6.88
N VAL A 134 -1.57 9.32 -5.60
CA VAL A 134 -2.79 9.67 -4.87
C VAL A 134 -2.53 10.94 -4.08
N LEU A 135 -3.40 11.93 -4.26
CA LEU A 135 -3.47 13.11 -3.41
C LEU A 135 -4.79 13.06 -2.66
N ASN A 136 -4.75 12.85 -1.37
CA ASN A 136 -5.92 12.77 -0.50
C ASN A 136 -5.95 13.92 0.50
N TYR A 137 -7.16 14.43 0.72
CA TYR A 137 -7.50 15.32 1.83
C TYR A 137 -8.39 14.58 2.81
N GLN A 138 -8.00 14.54 4.08
CA GLN A 138 -8.76 13.89 5.15
C GLN A 138 -9.81 14.87 5.70
N LEU A 139 -11.06 14.42 5.67
CA LEU A 139 -12.19 15.13 6.26
C LEU A 139 -12.25 14.80 7.76
N GLY A 140 -11.78 15.67 8.59
CA GLY A 140 -11.72 15.45 10.03
C GLY A 140 -11.02 16.60 10.73
N GLU A 141 -10.74 16.44 12.01
CA GLU A 141 -10.11 17.47 12.82
C GLU A 141 -8.69 17.82 12.37
N SER A 142 -7.90 16.83 11.98
CA SER A 142 -6.50 17.03 11.53
C SER A 142 -6.37 17.69 10.17
N LYS A 143 -7.40 17.58 9.30
CA LYS A 143 -7.38 18.11 7.92
C LYS A 143 -6.11 17.77 7.18
N ASP A 144 -5.71 16.51 7.23
CA ASP A 144 -4.45 16.05 6.65
C ASP A 144 -4.47 16.11 5.12
N LEU A 145 -3.40 16.64 4.56
CA LEU A 145 -3.09 16.53 3.13
C LEU A 145 -2.03 15.46 2.95
N LYS A 146 -2.38 14.39 2.22
CA LYS A 146 -1.50 13.23 2.00
C LYS A 146 -1.22 13.04 0.53
N LEU A 147 0.06 13.03 0.17
CA LEU A 147 0.56 12.62 -1.13
C LEU A 147 1.15 11.21 -1.00
N PHE A 148 0.69 10.27 -1.84
CA PHE A 148 1.23 8.91 -1.96
C PHE A 148 1.66 8.68 -3.40
N GLY A 149 2.81 8.02 -3.59
CA GLY A 149 3.30 7.55 -4.88
C GLY A 149 3.83 6.12 -4.78
N LEU A 150 3.46 5.28 -5.75
CA LEU A 150 3.99 3.92 -5.92
C LEU A 150 4.32 3.71 -7.39
N TYR A 151 5.60 3.47 -7.67
CA TYR A 151 6.13 3.34 -9.02
C TYR A 151 6.94 2.05 -9.12
N GLU A 152 6.50 1.14 -10.00
CA GLU A 152 7.20 -0.12 -10.25
C GLU A 152 7.73 -0.14 -11.68
N TYR A 153 8.94 -0.67 -11.84
CA TYR A 153 9.53 -0.96 -13.14
C TYR A 153 9.98 -2.41 -13.18
N LYS A 154 9.42 -3.16 -14.15
CA LYS A 154 9.56 -4.62 -14.26
C LYS A 154 9.96 -5.02 -15.68
N PRO A 155 11.18 -4.64 -16.15
CA PRO A 155 11.65 -5.07 -17.46
C PRO A 155 11.95 -6.57 -17.46
N GLN A 156 11.54 -7.24 -18.53
CA GLN A 156 11.87 -8.65 -18.75
C GLN A 156 13.34 -8.80 -19.07
N LEU A 157 14.03 -9.71 -18.38
CA LEU A 157 15.44 -10.04 -18.62
C LEU A 157 15.56 -11.20 -19.61
N ASN A 158 14.68 -12.20 -19.49
CA ASN A 158 14.56 -13.33 -20.40
C ASN A 158 13.15 -13.92 -20.31
N GLU A 159 12.89 -15.07 -20.92
CA GLU A 159 11.56 -15.70 -20.95
C GLU A 159 10.98 -16.01 -19.57
N THR A 160 11.82 -16.19 -18.56
CA THR A 160 11.42 -16.64 -17.21
C THR A 160 11.54 -15.54 -16.15
N TRP A 161 12.55 -14.66 -16.30
CA TRP A 161 12.92 -13.71 -15.27
C TRP A 161 12.68 -12.26 -15.69
N SER A 162 12.24 -11.46 -14.75
CA SER A 162 12.17 -10.00 -14.86
C SER A 162 12.97 -9.35 -13.73
N PHE A 163 13.58 -8.22 -14.01
CA PHE A 163 14.04 -7.33 -12.96
C PHE A 163 12.80 -6.71 -12.28
N TYR A 164 12.87 -6.48 -10.99
CA TYR A 164 11.84 -5.79 -10.22
C TYR A 164 12.44 -4.62 -9.48
N SER A 165 11.89 -3.44 -9.69
CA SER A 165 12.19 -2.29 -8.85
C SER A 165 10.92 -1.55 -8.47
N ARG A 166 10.91 -0.98 -7.27
CA ARG A 166 9.83 -0.14 -6.77
C ARG A 166 10.36 1.04 -5.99
N LEU A 167 9.81 2.19 -6.28
CA LEU A 167 9.87 3.40 -5.47
C LEU A 167 8.49 3.66 -4.89
N GLN A 168 8.41 3.84 -3.58
CA GLN A 168 7.18 4.24 -2.90
C GLN A 168 7.46 5.40 -1.96
N VAL A 169 6.60 6.42 -2.00
CA VAL A 169 6.75 7.65 -1.23
C VAL A 169 5.44 8.03 -0.57
N VAL A 170 5.53 8.62 0.60
CA VAL A 170 4.42 9.33 1.27
C VAL A 170 4.92 10.65 1.82
N TYR A 171 4.08 11.64 1.73
CA TYR A 171 4.19 12.87 2.50
C TYR A 171 2.82 13.20 3.09
N ASN A 172 2.73 13.32 4.41
CA ASN A 172 1.51 13.67 5.13
C ASN A 172 1.74 14.89 6.01
N TYR A 173 0.89 15.89 5.84
CA TYR A 173 0.94 17.18 6.52
C TYR A 173 -0.43 17.53 7.09
N SER A 174 -0.49 17.89 8.38
CA SER A 174 -1.71 18.40 9.01
C SER A 174 -1.87 19.88 8.71
N LEU A 175 -2.96 20.25 8.03
CA LEU A 175 -3.29 21.65 7.76
C LEU A 175 -3.87 22.33 9.02
N ALA A 176 -4.56 21.59 9.87
CA ALA A 176 -5.13 22.15 11.12
C ALA A 176 -4.04 22.49 12.14
N GLU A 177 -3.06 21.61 12.30
CA GLU A 177 -1.98 21.79 13.27
C GLU A 177 -0.72 22.41 12.67
N SER A 178 -0.71 22.62 11.34
CA SER A 178 0.39 23.25 10.59
C SER A 178 1.73 22.53 10.78
N HIS A 179 1.73 21.19 10.82
CA HIS A 179 2.96 20.43 10.99
C HIS A 179 3.00 19.15 10.14
N HIS A 180 4.22 18.63 9.97
CA HIS A 180 4.50 17.35 9.34
C HIS A 180 4.05 16.20 10.24
N ASN A 181 3.27 15.24 9.68
CA ASN A 181 2.84 14.04 10.40
C ASN A 181 3.75 12.86 10.09
N ARG A 182 3.94 12.56 8.80
CA ARG A 182 4.78 11.44 8.37
C ARG A 182 5.25 11.64 6.94
N SER A 183 6.48 11.24 6.67
CA SER A 183 6.95 10.97 5.31
C SER A 183 7.76 9.68 5.29
N PHE A 184 7.76 9.03 4.13
CA PHE A 184 8.64 7.90 3.92
C PHE A 184 9.10 7.80 2.46
N LEU A 185 10.24 7.13 2.30
CA LEU A 185 10.80 6.69 1.03
C LEU A 185 11.14 5.20 1.16
N TYR A 186 10.50 4.35 0.35
CA TYR A 186 10.75 2.91 0.33
C TYR A 186 11.25 2.50 -1.05
N LEU A 187 12.34 1.76 -1.06
CA LEU A 187 12.95 1.21 -2.27
C LEU A 187 12.93 -0.31 -2.24
N ARG A 188 12.73 -0.91 -3.42
CA ARG A 188 12.89 -2.34 -3.65
C ARG A 188 13.71 -2.53 -4.92
N ALA A 189 14.62 -3.49 -4.90
CA ALA A 189 15.36 -3.96 -6.08
C ALA A 189 15.57 -5.46 -5.99
N GLY A 190 15.21 -6.19 -7.04
CA GLY A 190 15.30 -7.65 -7.02
C GLY A 190 14.92 -8.30 -8.34
N LEU A 191 14.54 -9.55 -8.23
CA LEU A 191 14.14 -10.39 -9.36
C LEU A 191 12.69 -10.87 -9.17
N LYS A 192 12.04 -11.12 -10.30
CA LYS A 192 10.70 -11.70 -10.35
C LYS A 192 10.71 -12.90 -11.29
N LYS A 193 10.13 -14.03 -10.82
CA LYS A 193 9.87 -15.24 -11.61
C LYS A 193 8.42 -15.64 -11.45
N GLY A 194 7.65 -15.57 -12.55
CA GLY A 194 6.20 -15.78 -12.48
C GLY A 194 5.54 -14.85 -11.44
N PRO A 195 4.77 -15.37 -10.47
CA PRO A 195 4.12 -14.57 -9.43
C PRO A 195 5.07 -14.17 -8.29
N LEU A 196 6.23 -14.83 -8.14
CA LEU A 196 7.16 -14.62 -7.04
C LEU A 196 8.18 -13.53 -7.37
N GLY A 197 8.30 -12.52 -6.49
CA GLY A 197 9.36 -11.52 -6.47
C GLY A 197 10.15 -11.59 -5.18
N PHE A 198 11.45 -11.30 -5.22
CA PHE A 198 12.32 -11.22 -4.05
C PHE A 198 13.54 -10.34 -4.31
N GLY A 199 14.14 -9.82 -3.26
CA GLY A 199 15.30 -8.96 -3.40
C GLY A 199 15.62 -8.17 -2.13
N LEU A 200 16.29 -7.04 -2.32
CA LEU A 200 16.69 -6.12 -1.27
C LEU A 200 15.68 -4.99 -1.13
N GLY A 201 15.45 -4.57 0.12
CA GLY A 201 14.58 -3.47 0.47
C GLY A 201 15.24 -2.47 1.40
N ALA A 202 14.89 -1.20 1.22
CA ALA A 202 15.30 -0.11 2.08
C ALA A 202 14.11 0.82 2.35
N ASN A 203 13.86 1.12 3.61
CA ASN A 203 12.80 2.00 4.07
C ASN A 203 13.40 3.12 4.90
N TRP A 204 13.04 4.35 4.60
CA TRP A 204 13.35 5.54 5.40
C TRP A 204 12.06 6.22 5.77
N ASP A 205 11.81 6.36 7.06
CA ASP A 205 10.63 7.03 7.62
C ASP A 205 11.03 8.27 8.40
N GLN A 206 10.17 9.26 8.40
CA GLN A 206 10.22 10.43 9.28
C GLN A 206 8.85 10.61 9.93
N TYR A 207 8.82 10.74 11.25
CA TYR A 207 7.60 10.80 12.04
C TYR A 207 7.49 12.12 12.82
N GLY A 208 6.27 12.66 12.83
CA GLY A 208 5.87 13.81 13.62
C GLY A 208 6.51 15.14 13.22
N PRO A 209 6.22 16.21 13.97
CA PRO A 209 6.70 17.58 13.66
C PRO A 209 8.22 17.68 13.68
N ASN A 210 8.88 16.92 14.54
CA ASN A 210 10.35 16.91 14.68
C ASN A 210 11.04 15.98 13.66
N LYS A 211 10.29 15.34 12.74
CA LYS A 211 10.80 14.44 11.70
C LYS A 211 11.77 13.38 12.25
N ILE A 212 11.35 12.69 13.32
CA ILE A 212 12.15 11.62 13.92
C ILE A 212 12.41 10.55 12.87
N ALA A 213 13.68 10.39 12.48
CA ALA A 213 14.09 9.46 11.43
C ALA A 213 14.14 8.03 11.93
N ARG A 214 13.69 7.09 11.09
CA ARG A 214 13.81 5.64 11.25
C ARG A 214 14.14 5.02 9.91
N ASP A 215 15.00 4.03 9.91
CA ASP A 215 15.37 3.27 8.72
C ASP A 215 15.18 1.78 8.96
N ASN A 216 15.01 1.04 7.87
CA ASN A 216 14.86 -0.41 7.91
C ASN A 216 15.39 -1.00 6.60
N TYR A 217 16.49 -1.75 6.66
CA TYR A 217 17.14 -2.40 5.52
C TYR A 217 17.03 -3.90 5.65
N GLY A 218 16.77 -4.59 4.54
CA GLY A 218 16.64 -6.04 4.60
C GLY A 218 16.29 -6.68 3.27
N VAL A 219 15.65 -7.83 3.35
CA VAL A 219 15.19 -8.60 2.19
C VAL A 219 13.68 -8.59 2.11
N PHE A 220 13.15 -8.63 0.90
CA PHE A 220 11.71 -8.76 0.71
C PHE A 220 11.36 -10.01 -0.09
N THR A 221 10.16 -10.52 0.15
CA THR A 221 9.47 -11.47 -0.71
C THR A 221 8.09 -10.92 -1.06
N ARG A 222 7.66 -11.15 -2.30
CA ARG A 222 6.40 -10.65 -2.84
C ARG A 222 5.74 -11.74 -3.66
N TRP A 223 4.44 -11.91 -3.49
CA TRP A 223 3.62 -12.80 -4.29
C TRP A 223 2.49 -12.03 -4.96
N GLU A 224 2.25 -12.30 -6.24
CA GLU A 224 1.17 -11.70 -7.03
C GLU A 224 0.10 -12.75 -7.31
N PHE A 225 -1.13 -12.54 -6.77
CA PHE A 225 -2.30 -13.42 -6.94
C PHE A 225 -3.15 -13.01 -8.14
#